data_0e1aced4d8fc8a136f84fbabdb0774a0
#
_entry.id   0e1aced4d8fc8a136f84fbabdb0774a0
#
_cell.length_a   1.000
_cell.length_b   1.000
_cell.length_c   1.000
_cell.angle_alpha   90.00
_cell.angle_beta   90.00
_cell.angle_gamma   90.00
#
_symmetry.space_group_name_H-M   'P 1'
#
loop_
_entity.id
_entity.type
_entity.pdbx_description
1 polymer ?
#
loop_
_entity_poly.entity_id
_entity_poly.type
_entity_poly.pdbx_seq_one_letter_code
_entity_poly.pdbx_strand_id
1 'polypeptide(L)'
;LVSQMRRAAISIASNIAEGTSRKTSKDQAHFSTIAYSSTIELLNDLIITHELSFLSKEQYEEGREIIEKQTLLISGLRKSQQKSRFLSYLNFLNL
;
A
#
# COMPACT_ATOMS: atom_id res chain seq x y z
N LEU A 1 -6.71 -3.56 -18.59
CA LEU A 1 -7.05 -3.11 -17.22
C LEU A 1 -7.00 -4.25 -16.19
N VAL A 2 -7.61 -5.41 -16.49
CA VAL A 2 -7.57 -6.56 -15.57
C VAL A 2 -6.14 -7.00 -15.30
N SER A 3 -5.31 -7.06 -16.32
CA SER A 3 -3.88 -7.39 -16.20
C SER A 3 -3.12 -6.39 -15.33
N GLN A 4 -3.40 -5.10 -15.51
CA GLN A 4 -2.81 -4.03 -14.71
C GLN A 4 -3.24 -4.11 -13.26
N MET A 5 -4.53 -4.35 -13.01
CA MET A 5 -5.08 -4.52 -11.66
C MET A 5 -4.45 -5.70 -10.94
N ARG A 6 -4.27 -6.83 -11.65
CA ARG A 6 -3.63 -8.03 -11.11
C ARG A 6 -2.18 -7.75 -10.75
N ARG A 7 -1.44 -7.06 -11.62
CA ARG A 7 -0.05 -6.68 -11.34
C ARG A 7 0.06 -5.75 -10.13
N ALA A 8 -0.85 -4.78 -10.03
CA ALA A 8 -0.87 -3.88 -8.87
C ALA A 8 -1.15 -4.64 -7.57
N ALA A 9 -2.11 -5.57 -7.58
CA ALA A 9 -2.42 -6.40 -6.42
C ALA A 9 -1.23 -7.26 -6.00
N ILE A 10 -0.54 -7.89 -6.96
CA ILE A 10 0.66 -8.68 -6.69
C ILE A 10 1.77 -7.79 -6.13
N SER A 11 1.96 -6.60 -6.67
CA SER A 11 2.95 -5.64 -6.19
C SER A 11 2.70 -5.25 -4.73
N ILE A 12 1.44 -5.00 -4.35
CA ILE A 12 1.08 -4.70 -2.97
C ILE A 12 1.53 -5.83 -2.04
N ALA A 13 1.10 -7.07 -2.33
CA ALA A 13 1.40 -8.23 -1.52
C ALA A 13 2.91 -8.50 -1.44
N SER A 14 3.60 -8.44 -2.58
CA SER A 14 5.03 -8.71 -2.66
C SER A 14 5.86 -7.68 -1.89
N ASN A 15 5.49 -6.40 -1.98
CA ASN A 15 6.23 -5.35 -1.27
C ASN A 15 5.97 -5.37 0.23
N ILE A 16 4.77 -5.72 0.67
CA ILE A 16 4.49 -5.92 2.10
C ILE A 16 5.34 -7.09 2.63
N ALA A 17 5.34 -8.21 1.93
CA ALA A 17 6.14 -9.39 2.31
C ALA A 17 7.64 -9.07 2.34
N GLU A 18 8.13 -8.41 1.31
CA GLU A 18 9.54 -8.01 1.24
C GLU A 18 9.91 -7.05 2.36
N GLY A 19 9.05 -6.08 2.65
CA GLY A 19 9.27 -5.11 3.72
C GLY A 19 9.36 -5.76 5.10
N THR A 20 8.52 -6.77 5.38
CA THR A 20 8.54 -7.47 6.67
C THR A 20 9.82 -8.28 6.89
N SER A 21 10.51 -8.67 5.81
CA SER A 21 11.77 -9.40 5.89
C SER A 21 13.00 -8.51 6.06
N ARG A 22 12.85 -7.20 5.91
CA ARG A 22 13.97 -6.26 6.02
C ARG A 22 14.33 -5.98 7.47
N LYS A 23 15.62 -5.74 7.72
CA LYS A 23 16.14 -5.56 9.08
C LYS A 23 16.04 -4.15 9.59
N THR A 24 16.02 -3.14 8.71
CA THR A 24 15.99 -1.74 9.11
C THR A 24 14.63 -1.12 8.87
N SER A 25 14.23 -0.18 9.72
CA SER A 25 13.00 0.57 9.55
C SER A 25 12.98 1.37 8.26
N LYS A 26 14.15 1.84 7.82
CA LYS A 26 14.28 2.58 6.57
C LYS A 26 13.89 1.70 5.38
N ASP A 27 14.42 0.48 5.31
CA ASP A 27 14.13 -0.45 4.23
C ASP A 27 12.68 -0.91 4.28
N GLN A 28 12.16 -1.20 5.49
CA GLN A 28 10.77 -1.55 5.69
C GLN A 28 9.84 -0.46 5.15
N ALA A 29 10.09 0.80 5.52
CA ALA A 29 9.28 1.95 5.08
C ALA A 29 9.38 2.16 3.55
N HIS A 30 10.51 1.86 2.94
CA HIS A 30 10.69 1.92 1.49
C HIS A 30 9.70 0.97 0.78
N PHE A 31 9.63 -0.29 1.22
CA PHE A 31 8.73 -1.27 0.63
C PHE A 31 7.26 -0.96 0.93
N SER A 32 6.95 -0.45 2.12
CA SER A 32 5.60 0.01 2.43
C SER A 32 5.17 1.20 1.58
N THR A 33 6.09 2.08 1.22
CA THR A 33 5.82 3.19 0.31
C THR A 33 5.50 2.70 -1.11
N ILE A 34 6.22 1.69 -1.60
CA ILE A 34 5.92 1.07 -2.89
C ILE A 34 4.54 0.41 -2.85
N ALA A 35 4.23 -0.33 -1.77
CA ALA A 35 2.92 -0.95 -1.59
C ALA A 35 1.80 0.10 -1.57
N TYR A 36 2.00 1.21 -0.88
CA TYR A 36 1.03 2.32 -0.85
C TYR A 36 0.77 2.89 -2.24
N SER A 37 1.84 3.14 -3.01
CA SER A 37 1.72 3.64 -4.38
C SER A 37 0.96 2.66 -5.27
N SER A 38 1.16 1.36 -5.08
CA SER A 38 0.43 0.32 -5.81
C SER A 38 -1.05 0.27 -5.45
N THR A 39 -1.43 0.59 -4.19
CA THR A 39 -2.85 0.69 -3.83
C THR A 39 -3.53 1.86 -4.52
N ILE A 40 -2.85 2.99 -4.65
CA ILE A 40 -3.39 4.15 -5.37
C ILE A 40 -3.56 3.82 -6.85
N GLU A 41 -2.59 3.13 -7.46
CA GLU A 41 -2.69 2.68 -8.84
C GLU A 41 -3.87 1.73 -9.03
N LEU A 42 -4.05 0.77 -8.13
CA LEU A 42 -5.17 -0.17 -8.18
C LEU A 42 -6.52 0.54 -8.06
N LEU A 43 -6.63 1.54 -7.17
CA LEU A 43 -7.84 2.35 -7.04
C LEU A 43 -8.14 3.10 -8.33
N ASN A 44 -7.12 3.70 -8.95
CA ASN A 44 -7.27 4.40 -10.21
C ASN A 44 -7.77 3.46 -11.31
N ASP A 45 -7.21 2.25 -11.40
CA ASP A 45 -7.64 1.24 -12.37
C ASP A 45 -9.08 0.81 -12.12
N LEU A 46 -9.49 0.69 -10.87
CA LEU A 46 -10.87 0.35 -10.51
C LEU A 46 -11.85 1.45 -10.97
N ILE A 47 -11.50 2.71 -10.76
CA ILE A 47 -12.31 3.85 -11.19
C ILE A 47 -12.48 3.85 -12.72
N ILE A 48 -11.38 3.67 -13.45
CA ILE A 48 -11.39 3.62 -14.90
C ILE A 48 -12.26 2.46 -15.40
N THR A 49 -12.10 1.29 -14.82
CA THR A 49 -12.86 0.09 -15.19
C THR A 49 -14.36 0.29 -14.97
N HIS A 50 -14.73 0.98 -13.90
CA HIS A 50 -16.11 1.33 -13.62
C HIS A 50 -16.66 2.34 -14.64
N GLU A 51 -15.90 3.38 -14.96
CA GLU A 51 -16.29 4.40 -15.94
C GLU A 51 -16.47 3.81 -17.33
N LEU A 52 -15.71 2.77 -17.66
CA LEU A 52 -15.85 2.03 -18.91
C LEU A 52 -17.00 1.00 -18.89
N SER A 53 -17.78 0.98 -17.81
CA SER A 53 -18.96 0.11 -17.63
C SER A 53 -18.64 -1.39 -17.60
N PHE A 54 -17.42 -1.77 -17.21
CA PHE A 54 -17.04 -3.18 -17.02
C PHE A 54 -17.38 -3.72 -15.63
N LEU A 55 -17.79 -2.86 -14.71
CA LEU A 55 -18.17 -3.22 -13.34
C LEU A 55 -19.57 -2.68 -13.04
N SER A 56 -20.36 -3.45 -12.30
CA SER A 56 -21.60 -2.95 -11.72
C SER A 56 -21.29 -1.95 -10.61
N LYS A 57 -22.29 -1.16 -10.23
CA LYS A 57 -22.16 -0.23 -9.11
C LYS A 57 -21.78 -0.96 -7.82
N GLU A 58 -22.40 -2.12 -7.55
CA GLU A 58 -22.11 -2.91 -6.35
C GLU A 58 -20.68 -3.46 -6.37
N GLN A 59 -20.22 -3.96 -7.50
CA GLN A 59 -18.85 -4.44 -7.66
C GLN A 59 -17.83 -3.32 -7.44
N TYR A 60 -18.11 -2.16 -7.98
CA TYR A 60 -17.25 -0.99 -7.81
C TYR A 60 -17.17 -0.55 -6.35
N GLU A 61 -18.32 -0.42 -5.69
CA GLU A 61 -18.37 0.02 -4.29
C GLU A 61 -17.69 -0.97 -3.35
N GLU A 62 -17.88 -2.27 -3.58
CA GLU A 62 -17.20 -3.33 -2.82
C GLU A 62 -15.69 -3.28 -3.00
N GLY A 63 -15.23 -3.19 -4.25
CA GLY A 63 -13.81 -3.09 -4.56
C GLY A 63 -13.17 -1.84 -3.97
N ARG A 64 -13.85 -0.72 -4.05
CA ARG A 64 -13.40 0.54 -3.48
C ARG A 64 -13.26 0.47 -1.96
N GLU A 65 -14.23 -0.12 -1.28
CA GLU A 65 -14.18 -0.29 0.17
C GLU A 65 -12.97 -1.13 0.59
N ILE A 66 -12.72 -2.25 -0.11
CA ILE A 66 -11.57 -3.11 0.16
C ILE A 66 -10.26 -2.36 -0.02
N ILE A 67 -10.11 -1.64 -1.12
CA ILE A 67 -8.89 -0.89 -1.44
C ILE A 67 -8.67 0.23 -0.42
N GLU A 68 -9.72 0.94 -0.02
CA GLU A 68 -9.62 2.01 0.97
C GLU A 68 -9.15 1.46 2.33
N LYS A 69 -9.67 0.31 2.76
CA LYS A 69 -9.21 -0.35 3.99
C LYS A 69 -7.74 -0.75 3.91
N GLN A 70 -7.33 -1.34 2.79
CA GLN A 70 -5.92 -1.69 2.58
C GLN A 70 -5.02 -0.46 2.59
N THR A 71 -5.45 0.62 1.96
CA THR A 71 -4.71 1.88 1.92
C THR A 71 -4.47 2.43 3.32
N LEU A 72 -5.50 2.41 4.18
CA LEU A 72 -5.38 2.86 5.57
C LEU A 72 -4.43 1.97 6.37
N LEU A 73 -4.50 0.65 6.20
CA LEU A 73 -3.61 -0.28 6.89
C LEU A 73 -2.15 -0.09 6.49
N ILE A 74 -1.88 0.07 5.20
CA ILE A 74 -0.53 0.28 4.69
C ILE A 74 0.00 1.65 5.12
N SER A 75 -0.84 2.68 5.10
CA SER A 75 -0.47 4.01 5.59
C SER A 75 -0.09 3.98 7.06
N GLY A 76 -0.87 3.26 7.89
CA GLY A 76 -0.57 3.07 9.31
C GLY A 76 0.74 2.33 9.54
N LEU A 77 0.98 1.26 8.77
CA LEU A 77 2.22 0.50 8.83
C LEU A 77 3.43 1.38 8.48
N ARG A 78 3.34 2.14 7.41
CA ARG A 78 4.39 3.05 6.97
C ARG A 78 4.72 4.10 8.04
N LYS A 79 3.68 4.71 8.62
CA LYS A 79 3.86 5.70 9.70
C LYS A 79 4.53 5.08 10.92
N SER A 80 4.15 3.88 11.30
CA SER A 80 4.76 3.15 12.41
C SER A 80 6.25 2.88 12.16
N GLN A 81 6.61 2.48 10.95
CA GLN A 81 7.99 2.23 10.56
C GLN A 81 8.83 3.51 10.56
N GLN A 82 8.28 4.60 10.07
CA GLN A 82 8.93 5.92 10.09
C GLN A 82 9.13 6.43 11.52
N LYS A 83 8.15 6.25 12.39
CA LYS A 83 8.25 6.59 13.80
C LYS A 83 9.35 5.80 14.49
N SER A 84 9.42 4.49 14.24
CA SER A 84 10.47 3.62 14.79
C SER A 84 11.86 4.09 14.36
N ARG A 85 12.01 4.47 13.09
CA ARG A 85 13.26 5.05 12.56
C ARG A 85 13.63 6.34 13.28
N PHE A 86 12.68 7.22 13.52
CA PHE A 86 12.89 8.49 14.22
C PHE A 86 13.31 8.25 15.68
N LEU A 87 12.65 7.33 16.38
CA LEU A 87 13.01 6.97 17.75
C LEU A 87 14.42 6.37 17.83
N SER A 88 14.80 5.54 16.87
CA SER A 88 16.15 5.00 16.79
C SER A 88 17.20 6.10 16.62
N TYR A 89 16.88 7.09 15.80
CA TYR A 89 17.75 8.26 15.60
C TYR A 89 17.91 9.07 16.89
N LEU A 90 16.82 9.30 17.61
CA LEU A 90 16.88 9.99 18.92
C LEU A 90 17.73 9.23 19.93
N ASN A 91 17.61 7.90 19.99
CA ASN A 91 18.43 7.06 20.85
C ASN A 91 19.92 7.16 20.49
N PHE A 92 20.24 7.20 19.20
CA PHE A 92 21.61 7.39 18.73
C PHE A 92 22.21 8.72 19.21
N LEU A 93 21.39 9.77 19.27
CA LEU A 93 21.81 11.08 19.74
C LEU A 93 21.80 11.23 21.29
N ASN A 94 21.42 10.20 22.02
CA ASN A 94 21.25 10.22 23.47
C ASN A 94 20.22 11.26 23.95
N LEU A 95 19.18 11.48 23.14
CA LEU A 95 18.04 12.32 23.50
C LEU A 95 16.89 11.49 24.08
#